data_8bf504be37c62db2b76872f0a07e5629
#
_entry.id   8bf504be37c62db2b76872f0a07e5629
#
_cell.length_a   1.000
_cell.length_b   1.000
_cell.length_c   1.000
_cell.angle_alpha   90.00
_cell.angle_beta   90.00
_cell.angle_gamma   90.00
#
_symmetry.space_group_name_H-M   'P 1'
#
loop_
_entity.id
_entity.type
_entity.pdbx_description
1 polymer ?
#
loop_
_entity_poly.entity_id
_entity_poly.type
_entity_poly.pdbx_seq_one_letter_code
_entity_poly.pdbx_strand_id
1 'polypeptide(L)'
;MNVRLQFVIAIAVVLMASLMCFVSVTLIGYRVVALILLTVVSILAMTLSMWPVIAAAAISAFLWNFFFIPPLYTFHIDNAEDILMFLLYFIIALVSTVLQSRIRTEREKTRDREEKVKSIQLYHTLLNSLSHEMKTPISAIISSVDGMKYELEHHNQTALSELIAEVEIAGNRLHRQVENMLNMNRLESGLLQAKPDWCEVSEIIYAALSQMEEKQAQRIKVQLSRDLPLIRIDMGFTSQALYNLLQNAITYGGEGVINIGADLYNGYVDLYVKDQGRGLDEQDALKVFDKFYRAPGRKAGGIGLGLAVVKGFCEAQGGEVRLETEPGKGCIFTLHLPTETTYINQLKNE
;
A
#
# COMPACT_ATOMS: atom_id res chain seq x y z
N MET A 1 15.13 -17.56 5.01
CA MET A 1 15.64 -18.64 5.92
C MET A 1 17.15 -18.49 6.03
N ASN A 2 17.71 -18.54 7.25
CA ASN A 2 19.15 -18.34 7.49
C ASN A 2 19.96 -19.47 6.80
N VAL A 3 21.08 -19.12 6.14
CA VAL A 3 21.90 -20.08 5.36
C VAL A 3 22.37 -21.27 6.23
N ARG A 4 22.73 -21.02 7.49
CA ARG A 4 23.10 -22.10 8.44
C ARG A 4 21.96 -23.10 8.66
N LEU A 5 20.73 -22.63 8.79
CA LEU A 5 19.56 -23.49 8.95
C LEU A 5 19.30 -24.33 7.68
N GLN A 6 19.57 -23.79 6.50
CA GLN A 6 19.45 -24.51 5.23
C GLN A 6 20.43 -25.69 5.14
N PHE A 7 21.69 -25.52 5.60
CA PHE A 7 22.65 -26.62 5.67
C PHE A 7 22.19 -27.73 6.63
N VAL A 8 21.69 -27.36 7.80
CA VAL A 8 21.22 -28.34 8.79
C VAL A 8 20.03 -29.13 8.22
N ILE A 9 19.06 -28.46 7.60
CA ILE A 9 17.91 -29.12 6.99
C ILE A 9 18.35 -30.04 5.85
N ALA A 10 19.22 -29.57 4.95
CA ALA A 10 19.69 -30.35 3.80
C ALA A 10 20.37 -31.65 4.24
N ILE A 11 21.29 -31.55 5.21
CA ILE A 11 22.01 -32.72 5.75
C ILE A 11 21.06 -33.66 6.50
N ALA A 12 20.18 -33.14 7.35
CA ALA A 12 19.23 -33.93 8.11
C ALA A 12 18.30 -34.75 7.21
N VAL A 13 17.78 -34.13 6.14
CA VAL A 13 16.89 -34.82 5.18
C VAL A 13 17.62 -35.92 4.44
N VAL A 14 18.87 -35.68 3.97
CA VAL A 14 19.68 -36.70 3.30
C VAL A 14 20.02 -37.86 4.22
N LEU A 15 20.41 -37.57 5.48
CA LEU A 15 20.70 -38.62 6.47
C LEU A 15 19.46 -39.46 6.79
N MET A 16 18.32 -38.82 6.97
CA MET A 16 17.04 -39.52 7.21
C MET A 16 16.64 -40.40 6.03
N ALA A 17 16.72 -39.90 4.81
CA ALA A 17 16.46 -40.66 3.60
C ALA A 17 17.42 -41.84 3.46
N SER A 18 18.72 -41.65 3.71
CA SER A 18 19.73 -42.71 3.68
C SER A 18 19.45 -43.79 4.74
N LEU A 19 19.06 -43.40 5.96
CA LEU A 19 18.70 -44.34 7.02
C LEU A 19 17.47 -45.19 6.65
N MET A 20 16.44 -44.56 6.09
CA MET A 20 15.22 -45.28 5.59
C MET A 20 15.61 -46.28 4.49
N CYS A 21 16.46 -45.88 3.54
CA CYS A 21 16.94 -46.74 2.48
C CYS A 21 17.79 -47.91 3.03
N PHE A 22 18.61 -47.66 4.08
CA PHE A 22 19.43 -48.70 4.70
C PHE A 22 18.59 -49.82 5.32
N VAL A 23 17.46 -49.50 5.94
CA VAL A 23 16.53 -50.48 6.49
C VAL A 23 15.85 -51.30 5.36
N SER A 24 15.64 -50.68 4.20
CA SER A 24 14.87 -51.27 3.08
C SER A 24 15.75 -51.84 1.95
N VAL A 25 17.07 -51.75 2.08
CA VAL A 25 18.02 -52.07 0.95
C VAL A 25 17.87 -53.52 0.43
N THR A 26 17.52 -54.45 1.32
CA THR A 26 17.30 -55.85 0.97
C THR A 26 16.11 -56.06 0.04
N LEU A 27 15.13 -55.14 0.08
CA LEU A 27 13.93 -55.17 -0.74
C LEU A 27 14.06 -54.42 -2.07
N ILE A 28 14.76 -53.26 -2.05
CA ILE A 28 14.77 -52.34 -3.19
C ILE A 28 16.08 -52.39 -4.01
N GLY A 29 17.17 -52.98 -3.43
CA GLY A 29 18.47 -52.99 -4.05
C GLY A 29 19.22 -51.65 -4.03
N TYR A 30 20.55 -51.70 -3.99
CA TYR A 30 21.40 -50.51 -3.80
C TYR A 30 21.35 -49.51 -4.97
N ARG A 31 21.03 -49.94 -6.19
CA ARG A 31 20.90 -49.06 -7.37
C ARG A 31 19.68 -48.19 -7.28
N VAL A 32 18.56 -48.70 -6.74
CA VAL A 32 17.34 -47.92 -6.52
C VAL A 32 17.56 -46.84 -5.42
N VAL A 33 18.38 -47.16 -4.40
CA VAL A 33 18.77 -46.19 -3.38
C VAL A 33 19.39 -44.94 -3.96
N ALA A 34 20.25 -45.08 -4.99
CA ALA A 34 20.84 -43.94 -5.71
C ALA A 34 19.76 -43.02 -6.30
N LEU A 35 18.73 -43.57 -6.93
CA LEU A 35 17.65 -42.83 -7.54
C LEU A 35 16.81 -42.09 -6.48
N ILE A 36 16.56 -42.74 -5.35
CA ILE A 36 15.82 -42.13 -4.22
C ILE A 36 16.60 -40.94 -3.67
N LEU A 37 17.90 -41.12 -3.37
CA LEU A 37 18.76 -40.05 -2.85
C LEU A 37 18.91 -38.91 -3.87
N LEU A 38 19.03 -39.21 -5.15
CA LEU A 38 19.07 -38.20 -6.21
C LEU A 38 17.75 -37.39 -6.28
N THR A 39 16.61 -38.06 -6.13
CA THR A 39 15.29 -37.41 -6.10
C THR A 39 15.18 -36.48 -4.90
N VAL A 40 15.64 -36.92 -3.72
CA VAL A 40 15.67 -36.09 -2.50
C VAL A 40 16.53 -34.84 -2.71
N VAL A 41 17.74 -35.00 -3.26
CA VAL A 41 18.61 -33.85 -3.57
C VAL A 41 17.96 -32.90 -4.58
N SER A 42 17.28 -33.43 -5.60
CA SER A 42 16.57 -32.63 -6.59
C SER A 42 15.41 -31.83 -5.98
N ILE A 43 14.67 -32.42 -5.04
CA ILE A 43 13.59 -31.72 -4.30
C ILE A 43 14.20 -30.62 -3.41
N LEU A 44 15.30 -30.91 -2.72
CA LEU A 44 16.01 -29.90 -1.91
C LEU A 44 16.49 -28.72 -2.77
N ALA A 45 16.94 -28.99 -4.01
CA ALA A 45 17.37 -27.94 -4.95
C ALA A 45 16.23 -26.96 -5.33
N MET A 46 14.97 -27.37 -5.24
CA MET A 46 13.82 -26.49 -5.49
C MET A 46 13.58 -25.46 -4.39
N THR A 47 14.00 -25.74 -3.15
CA THR A 47 13.65 -24.96 -1.97
C THR A 47 14.83 -24.26 -1.30
N LEU A 48 16.02 -24.85 -1.39
CA LEU A 48 17.23 -24.36 -0.72
C LEU A 48 18.16 -23.62 -1.69
N SER A 49 19.13 -22.89 -1.14
CA SER A 49 20.17 -22.23 -1.91
C SER A 49 21.21 -23.22 -2.44
N MET A 50 22.03 -22.79 -3.44
CA MET A 50 22.95 -23.64 -4.18
C MET A 50 23.95 -24.40 -3.26
N TRP A 51 24.60 -23.72 -2.33
CA TRP A 51 25.65 -24.30 -1.49
C TRP A 51 25.18 -25.42 -0.55
N PRO A 52 24.08 -25.31 0.21
CA PRO A 52 23.50 -26.40 0.97
C PRO A 52 23.15 -27.63 0.15
N VAL A 53 22.66 -27.42 -1.09
CA VAL A 53 22.27 -28.52 -2.00
C VAL A 53 23.51 -29.25 -2.53
N ILE A 54 24.56 -28.52 -2.89
CA ILE A 54 25.83 -29.15 -3.31
C ILE A 54 26.42 -29.99 -2.17
N ALA A 55 26.40 -29.47 -0.93
CA ALA A 55 26.85 -30.22 0.23
C ALA A 55 25.99 -31.48 0.46
N ALA A 56 24.68 -31.37 0.35
CA ALA A 56 23.75 -32.50 0.44
C ALA A 56 24.02 -33.56 -0.65
N ALA A 57 24.25 -33.11 -1.89
CA ALA A 57 24.59 -34.00 -3.00
C ALA A 57 25.90 -34.74 -2.76
N ALA A 58 26.94 -34.05 -2.28
CA ALA A 58 28.23 -34.69 -1.96
C ALA A 58 28.04 -35.72 -0.82
N ILE A 59 27.38 -35.34 0.28
CA ILE A 59 27.14 -36.23 1.39
C ILE A 59 26.33 -37.46 0.96
N SER A 60 25.26 -37.28 0.20
CA SER A 60 24.41 -38.38 -0.27
C SER A 60 25.16 -39.35 -1.19
N ALA A 61 26.05 -38.85 -2.05
CA ALA A 61 26.91 -39.68 -2.91
C ALA A 61 27.92 -40.49 -2.06
N PHE A 62 28.55 -39.87 -1.05
CA PHE A 62 29.45 -40.57 -0.13
C PHE A 62 28.74 -41.63 0.69
N LEU A 63 27.53 -41.32 1.22
CA LEU A 63 26.68 -42.28 1.97
C LEU A 63 26.31 -43.47 1.07
N TRP A 64 25.89 -43.19 -0.17
CA TRP A 64 25.55 -44.24 -1.11
C TRP A 64 26.74 -45.13 -1.44
N ASN A 65 27.91 -44.57 -1.72
CA ASN A 65 29.13 -45.37 -1.97
C ASN A 65 29.51 -46.21 -0.76
N PHE A 66 29.60 -45.64 0.43
CA PHE A 66 30.12 -46.32 1.62
C PHE A 66 29.18 -47.39 2.18
N PHE A 67 27.87 -47.14 2.21
CA PHE A 67 26.90 -48.01 2.85
C PHE A 67 26.16 -48.97 1.90
N PHE A 68 26.17 -48.71 0.59
CA PHE A 68 25.30 -49.45 -0.32
C PHE A 68 26.00 -50.09 -1.48
N ILE A 69 27.15 -49.59 -1.96
CA ILE A 69 27.89 -50.21 -3.07
C ILE A 69 28.81 -51.30 -2.53
N PRO A 70 28.75 -52.56 -3.03
CA PRO A 70 29.70 -53.58 -2.66
C PRO A 70 31.11 -53.29 -3.21
N PRO A 71 32.22 -53.56 -2.47
CA PRO A 71 32.26 -54.08 -1.09
C PRO A 71 31.86 -53.03 -0.06
N LEU A 72 30.90 -53.35 0.83
CA LEU A 72 30.38 -52.43 1.84
C LEU A 72 31.45 -51.93 2.80
N TYR A 73 31.23 -50.68 3.32
CA TYR A 73 32.14 -49.99 4.28
C TYR A 73 33.52 -49.66 3.71
N THR A 74 33.61 -49.60 2.37
CA THR A 74 34.83 -49.17 1.67
C THR A 74 34.46 -48.05 0.68
N PHE A 75 35.46 -47.28 0.22
CA PHE A 75 35.29 -46.32 -0.87
C PHE A 75 35.73 -46.89 -2.23
N HIS A 76 36.06 -48.18 -2.26
CA HIS A 76 36.45 -48.86 -3.49
C HIS A 76 35.21 -49.34 -4.25
N ILE A 77 35.21 -49.13 -5.57
CA ILE A 77 34.11 -49.56 -6.44
C ILE A 77 34.73 -50.53 -7.46
N ASP A 78 34.37 -51.82 -7.36
CA ASP A 78 34.95 -52.85 -8.20
C ASP A 78 34.35 -52.88 -9.61
N ASN A 79 33.08 -52.55 -9.76
CA ASN A 79 32.36 -52.64 -11.02
C ASN A 79 32.40 -51.35 -11.82
N ALA A 80 32.75 -51.43 -13.10
CA ALA A 80 32.73 -50.28 -14.02
C ALA A 80 31.34 -49.62 -14.14
N GLU A 81 30.25 -50.41 -14.04
CA GLU A 81 28.86 -49.90 -14.05
C GLU A 81 28.59 -49.01 -12.86
N ASP A 82 29.04 -49.40 -11.66
CA ASP A 82 28.81 -48.64 -10.44
C ASP A 82 29.65 -47.34 -10.41
N ILE A 83 30.85 -47.37 -10.98
CA ILE A 83 31.68 -46.16 -11.23
C ILE A 83 30.92 -45.17 -12.13
N LEU A 84 30.37 -45.69 -13.25
CA LEU A 84 29.61 -44.85 -14.18
C LEU A 84 28.36 -44.26 -13.50
N MET A 85 27.63 -45.06 -12.72
CA MET A 85 26.46 -44.59 -11.98
C MET A 85 26.83 -43.51 -10.95
N PHE A 86 27.96 -43.67 -10.24
CA PHE A 86 28.44 -42.69 -9.28
C PHE A 86 28.79 -41.35 -9.96
N LEU A 87 29.48 -41.40 -11.11
CA LEU A 87 29.77 -40.19 -11.90
C LEU A 87 28.51 -39.52 -12.43
N LEU A 88 27.58 -40.31 -13.00
CA LEU A 88 26.30 -39.78 -13.47
C LEU A 88 25.47 -39.13 -12.32
N TYR A 89 25.53 -39.73 -11.12
CA TYR A 89 24.87 -39.16 -9.96
C TYR A 89 25.33 -37.72 -9.70
N PHE A 90 26.66 -37.50 -9.67
CA PHE A 90 27.22 -36.17 -9.48
C PHE A 90 26.86 -35.19 -10.61
N ILE A 91 26.92 -35.65 -11.85
CA ILE A 91 26.59 -34.83 -13.01
C ILE A 91 25.11 -34.38 -12.93
N ILE A 92 24.18 -35.31 -12.66
CA ILE A 92 22.75 -35.02 -12.60
C ILE A 92 22.48 -34.09 -11.43
N ALA A 93 23.07 -34.35 -10.24
CA ALA A 93 22.92 -33.48 -9.07
C ALA A 93 23.41 -32.07 -9.34
N LEU A 94 24.58 -31.92 -9.98
CA LEU A 94 25.14 -30.61 -10.33
C LEU A 94 24.28 -29.89 -11.36
N VAL A 95 23.91 -30.55 -12.44
CA VAL A 95 23.06 -29.96 -13.51
C VAL A 95 21.71 -29.53 -12.93
N SER A 96 21.06 -30.39 -12.13
CA SER A 96 19.80 -30.04 -11.48
C SER A 96 19.94 -28.81 -10.61
N THR A 97 21.00 -28.72 -9.80
CA THR A 97 21.22 -27.58 -8.91
C THR A 97 21.45 -26.27 -9.69
N VAL A 98 22.28 -26.33 -10.75
CA VAL A 98 22.55 -25.15 -11.57
C VAL A 98 21.31 -24.70 -12.33
N LEU A 99 20.54 -25.66 -12.90
CA LEU A 99 19.33 -25.35 -13.65
C LEU A 99 18.25 -24.72 -12.73
N GLN A 100 18.04 -25.28 -11.55
CA GLN A 100 17.09 -24.73 -10.58
C GLN A 100 17.50 -23.32 -10.12
N SER A 101 18.77 -23.08 -9.86
CA SER A 101 19.30 -21.75 -9.53
C SER A 101 19.01 -20.73 -10.65
N ARG A 102 19.24 -21.08 -11.90
CA ARG A 102 18.94 -20.20 -13.05
C ARG A 102 17.45 -19.90 -13.18
N ILE A 103 16.60 -20.94 -13.09
CA ILE A 103 15.13 -20.77 -13.17
C ILE A 103 14.65 -19.82 -12.07
N ARG A 104 15.17 -19.94 -10.85
CA ARG A 104 14.80 -19.08 -9.73
C ARG A 104 15.18 -17.62 -9.99
N THR A 105 16.41 -17.38 -10.42
CA THR A 105 16.89 -16.03 -10.74
C THR A 105 16.07 -15.38 -11.87
N GLU A 106 15.73 -16.16 -12.92
CA GLU A 106 14.90 -15.61 -14.00
C GLU A 106 13.46 -15.32 -13.57
N ARG A 107 12.88 -16.14 -12.68
CA ARG A 107 11.55 -15.86 -12.11
C ARG A 107 11.55 -14.59 -11.26
N GLU A 108 12.59 -14.37 -10.44
CA GLU A 108 12.74 -13.15 -9.65
C GLU A 108 12.83 -11.92 -10.56
N LYS A 109 13.66 -11.95 -11.59
CA LYS A 109 13.77 -10.86 -12.58
C LYS A 109 12.46 -10.59 -13.32
N THR A 110 11.73 -11.63 -13.68
CA THR A 110 10.44 -11.49 -14.38
C THR A 110 9.42 -10.83 -13.47
N ARG A 111 9.34 -11.25 -12.21
CA ARG A 111 8.47 -10.64 -11.21
C ARG A 111 8.78 -9.15 -11.00
N ASP A 112 10.05 -8.80 -10.83
CA ASP A 112 10.47 -7.39 -10.69
C ASP A 112 10.11 -6.55 -11.92
N ARG A 113 10.22 -7.14 -13.13
CA ARG A 113 9.81 -6.48 -14.37
C ARG A 113 8.29 -6.28 -14.42
N GLU A 114 7.51 -7.29 -14.04
CA GLU A 114 6.05 -7.19 -14.01
C GLU A 114 5.58 -6.12 -13.01
N GLU A 115 6.19 -6.05 -11.84
CA GLU A 115 5.89 -5.01 -10.84
C GLU A 115 6.22 -3.61 -11.39
N LYS A 116 7.36 -3.43 -12.06
CA LYS A 116 7.73 -2.16 -12.72
C LYS A 116 6.76 -1.79 -13.85
N VAL A 117 6.38 -2.75 -14.70
CA VAL A 117 5.44 -2.50 -15.79
C VAL A 117 4.06 -2.09 -15.24
N LYS A 118 3.57 -2.78 -14.21
CA LYS A 118 2.32 -2.40 -13.53
C LYS A 118 2.39 -0.97 -12.96
N SER A 119 3.50 -0.62 -12.33
CA SER A 119 3.72 0.73 -11.79
C SER A 119 3.71 1.79 -12.91
N ILE A 120 4.39 1.53 -14.05
CA ILE A 120 4.40 2.43 -15.20
C ILE A 120 3.02 2.55 -15.84
N GLN A 121 2.28 1.45 -15.99
CA GLN A 121 0.91 1.48 -16.52
C GLN A 121 -0.04 2.28 -15.61
N LEU A 122 0.08 2.08 -14.29
CA LEU A 122 -0.63 2.88 -13.32
C LEU A 122 -0.31 4.37 -13.52
N TYR A 123 0.97 4.72 -13.59
CA TYR A 123 1.44 6.09 -13.79
C TYR A 123 0.89 6.72 -15.09
N HIS A 124 0.90 5.98 -16.20
CA HIS A 124 0.30 6.46 -17.46
C HIS A 124 -1.22 6.69 -17.36
N THR A 125 -1.94 5.76 -16.72
CA THR A 125 -3.37 5.92 -16.49
C THR A 125 -3.65 7.17 -15.65
N LEU A 126 -2.80 7.46 -14.67
CA LEU A 126 -2.84 8.64 -13.84
C LEU A 126 -2.65 9.93 -14.62
N LEU A 127 -1.59 10.00 -15.42
CA LEU A 127 -1.31 11.18 -16.23
C LEU A 127 -2.45 11.48 -17.21
N ASN A 128 -3.05 10.45 -17.78
CA ASN A 128 -4.18 10.59 -18.69
C ASN A 128 -5.44 11.10 -17.95
N SER A 129 -5.76 10.51 -16.79
CA SER A 129 -6.88 10.97 -15.96
C SER A 129 -6.67 12.39 -15.46
N LEU A 130 -5.46 12.72 -15.00
CA LEU A 130 -5.07 14.06 -14.57
C LEU A 130 -5.23 15.07 -15.69
N SER A 131 -4.71 14.76 -16.89
CA SER A 131 -4.80 15.63 -18.06
C SER A 131 -6.25 15.95 -18.42
N HIS A 132 -7.13 14.95 -18.34
CA HIS A 132 -8.55 15.12 -18.58
C HIS A 132 -9.24 15.98 -17.52
N GLU A 133 -8.97 15.72 -16.24
CA GLU A 133 -9.52 16.46 -15.10
C GLU A 133 -9.01 17.92 -15.02
N MET A 134 -7.76 18.18 -15.47
CA MET A 134 -7.21 19.54 -15.56
C MET A 134 -7.77 20.31 -16.80
N LYS A 135 -8.03 19.63 -17.90
CA LYS A 135 -8.57 20.26 -19.10
C LYS A 135 -9.93 20.91 -18.85
N THR A 136 -10.78 20.30 -18.04
CA THR A 136 -12.13 20.79 -17.74
C THR A 136 -12.11 22.17 -17.06
N PRO A 137 -11.44 22.38 -15.90
CA PRO A 137 -11.40 23.70 -15.28
C PRO A 137 -10.65 24.74 -16.13
N ILE A 138 -9.59 24.33 -16.85
CA ILE A 138 -8.88 25.22 -17.77
C ILE A 138 -9.82 25.69 -18.89
N SER A 139 -10.60 24.79 -19.49
CA SER A 139 -11.56 25.16 -20.52
C SER A 139 -12.66 26.07 -19.98
N ALA A 140 -13.13 25.85 -18.75
CA ALA A 140 -14.09 26.74 -18.09
C ALA A 140 -13.49 28.14 -17.91
N ILE A 141 -12.26 28.26 -17.40
CA ILE A 141 -11.57 29.55 -17.24
C ILE A 141 -11.47 30.28 -18.59
N ILE A 142 -11.02 29.60 -19.65
CA ILE A 142 -10.89 30.19 -20.98
C ILE A 142 -12.24 30.69 -21.51
N SER A 143 -13.29 29.85 -21.42
CA SER A 143 -14.63 30.18 -21.86
C SER A 143 -15.20 31.37 -21.08
N SER A 144 -15.06 31.41 -19.77
CA SER A 144 -15.55 32.51 -18.92
C SER A 144 -14.78 33.80 -19.20
N VAL A 145 -13.46 33.74 -19.45
CA VAL A 145 -12.66 34.91 -19.86
C VAL A 145 -13.11 35.46 -21.23
N ASP A 146 -13.41 34.59 -22.20
CA ASP A 146 -13.92 35.02 -23.52
C ASP A 146 -15.34 35.61 -23.39
N GLY A 147 -16.17 35.03 -22.50
CA GLY A 147 -17.48 35.59 -22.16
C GLY A 147 -17.37 36.99 -21.50
N MET A 148 -16.40 37.18 -20.59
CA MET A 148 -16.13 38.49 -19.95
C MET A 148 -15.80 39.57 -20.99
N LYS A 149 -15.01 39.26 -22.02
CA LYS A 149 -14.68 40.22 -23.08
C LYS A 149 -15.94 40.66 -23.80
N TYR A 150 -16.85 39.73 -24.09
CA TYR A 150 -18.13 40.05 -24.75
C TYR A 150 -19.05 40.91 -23.87
N GLU A 151 -19.21 40.55 -22.58
CA GLU A 151 -20.08 41.27 -21.63
C GLU A 151 -19.55 42.67 -21.26
N LEU A 152 -18.23 42.88 -21.29
CA LEU A 152 -17.58 44.19 -21.12
C LEU A 152 -18.04 45.16 -22.23
N GLU A 153 -18.13 44.71 -23.49
CA GLU A 153 -18.59 45.52 -24.61
C GLU A 153 -20.07 45.85 -24.49
N HIS A 154 -20.87 44.99 -23.84
CA HIS A 154 -22.32 45.16 -23.66
C HIS A 154 -22.71 45.79 -22.32
N HIS A 155 -21.72 46.15 -21.46
CA HIS A 155 -21.92 46.80 -20.17
C HIS A 155 -22.80 46.00 -19.19
N ASN A 156 -22.83 44.66 -19.29
CA ASN A 156 -23.63 43.78 -18.42
C ASN A 156 -22.84 43.38 -17.18
N GLN A 157 -22.91 44.19 -16.15
CA GLN A 157 -22.16 43.97 -14.89
C GLN A 157 -22.58 42.71 -14.15
N THR A 158 -23.84 42.29 -14.24
CA THR A 158 -24.33 41.08 -13.54
C THR A 158 -23.72 39.82 -14.19
N ALA A 159 -23.78 39.68 -15.51
CA ALA A 159 -23.14 38.58 -16.21
C ALA A 159 -21.62 38.57 -16.02
N LEU A 160 -20.98 39.73 -15.94
CA LEU A 160 -19.55 39.85 -15.69
C LEU A 160 -19.19 39.28 -14.29
N SER A 161 -19.99 39.60 -13.25
CA SER A 161 -19.76 39.09 -11.89
C SER A 161 -19.94 37.55 -11.80
N GLU A 162 -20.92 37.00 -12.53
CA GLU A 162 -21.14 35.55 -12.62
C GLU A 162 -19.93 34.83 -13.27
N LEU A 163 -19.42 35.39 -14.39
CA LEU A 163 -18.25 34.85 -15.09
C LEU A 163 -16.97 34.92 -14.25
N ILE A 164 -16.79 36.00 -13.45
CA ILE A 164 -15.69 36.10 -12.49
C ILE A 164 -15.79 34.98 -11.45
N ALA A 165 -16.97 34.74 -10.87
CA ALA A 165 -17.20 33.67 -9.92
C ALA A 165 -16.92 32.28 -10.52
N GLU A 166 -17.27 32.04 -11.79
CA GLU A 166 -16.94 30.79 -12.48
C GLU A 166 -15.42 30.59 -12.64
N VAL A 167 -14.67 31.65 -12.95
CA VAL A 167 -13.20 31.59 -13.04
C VAL A 167 -12.60 31.26 -11.69
N GLU A 168 -13.10 31.87 -10.61
CA GLU A 168 -12.65 31.63 -9.25
C GLU A 168 -12.90 30.16 -8.84
N ILE A 169 -14.10 29.64 -9.08
CA ILE A 169 -14.46 28.24 -8.81
C ILE A 169 -13.55 27.28 -9.59
N ALA A 170 -13.34 27.54 -10.87
CA ALA A 170 -12.50 26.70 -11.72
C ALA A 170 -11.01 26.78 -11.32
N GLY A 171 -10.52 27.95 -10.95
CA GLY A 171 -9.15 28.17 -10.44
C GLY A 171 -8.91 27.43 -9.12
N ASN A 172 -9.83 27.55 -8.17
CA ASN A 172 -9.77 26.85 -6.90
C ASN A 172 -9.82 25.32 -7.07
N ARG A 173 -10.61 24.83 -8.03
CA ARG A 173 -10.64 23.40 -8.37
C ARG A 173 -9.30 22.92 -8.92
N LEU A 174 -8.68 23.67 -9.82
CA LEU A 174 -7.38 23.36 -10.41
C LEU A 174 -6.28 23.36 -9.33
N HIS A 175 -6.25 24.39 -8.48
CA HIS A 175 -5.29 24.49 -7.38
C HIS A 175 -5.36 23.26 -6.46
N ARG A 176 -6.55 22.83 -6.06
CA ARG A 176 -6.76 21.62 -5.25
C ARG A 176 -6.24 20.34 -5.91
N GLN A 177 -6.44 20.22 -7.23
CA GLN A 177 -5.95 19.05 -7.95
C GLN A 177 -4.42 18.98 -7.95
N VAL A 178 -3.76 20.13 -8.14
CA VAL A 178 -2.30 20.25 -8.07
C VAL A 178 -1.78 19.94 -6.66
N GLU A 179 -2.39 20.51 -5.62
CA GLU A 179 -2.01 20.25 -4.22
C GLU A 179 -2.15 18.77 -3.85
N ASN A 180 -3.27 18.13 -4.21
CA ASN A 180 -3.45 16.70 -3.96
C ASN A 180 -2.40 15.85 -4.67
N MET A 181 -1.99 16.24 -5.89
CA MET A 181 -0.92 15.55 -6.62
C MET A 181 0.44 15.73 -5.94
N LEU A 182 0.77 16.95 -5.53
CA LEU A 182 2.02 17.25 -4.82
C LEU A 182 2.10 16.49 -3.48
N ASN A 183 1.02 16.48 -2.71
CA ASN A 183 0.93 15.75 -1.46
C ASN A 183 1.07 14.25 -1.68
N MET A 184 0.43 13.71 -2.73
CA MET A 184 0.57 12.31 -3.10
C MET A 184 2.00 11.93 -3.47
N ASN A 185 2.69 12.78 -4.23
CA ASN A 185 4.10 12.56 -4.62
C ASN A 185 5.02 12.61 -3.38
N ARG A 186 4.77 13.54 -2.44
CA ARG A 186 5.51 13.59 -1.15
C ARG A 186 5.28 12.35 -0.29
N LEU A 187 4.05 11.83 -0.28
CA LEU A 187 3.71 10.56 0.40
C LEU A 187 4.46 9.38 -0.20
N GLU A 188 4.46 9.25 -1.54
CA GLU A 188 5.13 8.14 -2.23
C GLU A 188 6.66 8.15 -2.06
N SER A 189 7.25 9.33 -2.02
CA SER A 189 8.70 9.49 -1.82
C SER A 189 9.15 9.27 -0.37
N GLY A 190 8.22 9.07 0.58
CA GLY A 190 8.54 8.96 2.01
C GLY A 190 9.09 10.26 2.62
N LEU A 191 8.98 11.37 1.90
CA LEU A 191 9.48 12.68 2.34
C LEU A 191 8.49 13.43 3.26
N LEU A 192 7.31 12.87 3.44
CA LEU A 192 6.29 13.47 4.28
C LEU A 192 6.62 13.20 5.76
N GLN A 193 7.04 14.24 6.46
CA GLN A 193 7.32 14.19 7.90
C GLN A 193 6.33 15.12 8.61
N ALA A 194 5.56 14.59 9.54
CA ALA A 194 4.69 15.37 10.40
C ALA A 194 5.52 16.27 11.31
N LYS A 195 5.01 17.48 11.55
CA LYS A 195 5.58 18.46 12.48
C LYS A 195 4.56 18.73 13.59
N PRO A 196 4.45 17.83 14.59
CA PRO A 196 3.47 17.99 15.64
C PRO A 196 3.79 19.20 16.52
N ASP A 197 2.77 20.03 16.74
CA ASP A 197 2.84 21.20 17.62
C ASP A 197 1.55 21.28 18.45
N TRP A 198 1.57 22.04 19.55
CA TRP A 198 0.42 22.26 20.38
C TRP A 198 -0.60 23.16 19.70
N CYS A 199 -1.82 22.67 19.55
CA CYS A 199 -2.91 23.42 18.93
C CYS A 199 -4.27 23.10 19.57
N GLU A 200 -5.22 24.00 19.41
CA GLU A 200 -6.61 23.78 19.79
C GLU A 200 -7.33 22.98 18.71
N VAL A 201 -8.18 22.03 19.12
CA VAL A 201 -9.04 21.28 18.19
C VAL A 201 -9.95 22.21 17.39
N SER A 202 -10.43 23.27 18.02
CA SER A 202 -11.22 24.31 17.36
C SER A 202 -10.48 24.99 16.23
N GLU A 203 -9.20 25.35 16.42
CA GLU A 203 -8.38 26.00 15.39
C GLU A 203 -8.21 25.12 14.16
N ILE A 204 -7.99 23.82 14.35
CA ILE A 204 -7.85 22.85 13.25
C ILE A 204 -9.14 22.79 12.42
N ILE A 205 -10.28 22.67 13.10
CA ILE A 205 -11.58 22.59 12.44
C ILE A 205 -11.89 23.90 11.70
N TYR A 206 -11.68 25.05 12.33
CA TYR A 206 -11.93 26.33 11.69
C TYR A 206 -10.94 26.63 10.55
N ALA A 207 -9.69 26.14 10.62
CA ALA A 207 -8.74 26.20 9.51
C ALA A 207 -9.22 25.40 8.29
N ALA A 208 -9.85 24.24 8.52
CA ALA A 208 -10.46 23.48 7.43
C ALA A 208 -11.73 24.17 6.87
N LEU A 209 -12.57 24.74 7.74
CA LEU A 209 -13.80 25.44 7.34
C LEU A 209 -13.53 26.75 6.60
N SER A 210 -12.46 27.49 6.93
CA SER A 210 -12.10 28.74 6.29
C SER A 210 -11.75 28.59 4.80
N GLN A 211 -11.43 27.37 4.36
CA GLN A 211 -11.17 27.04 2.97
C GLN A 211 -12.44 26.68 2.17
N MET A 212 -13.63 26.65 2.86
CA MET A 212 -14.90 26.32 2.25
C MET A 212 -15.63 27.57 1.75
N GLU A 213 -16.41 27.43 0.69
CA GLU A 213 -17.32 28.48 0.26
C GLU A 213 -18.41 28.74 1.33
N GLU A 214 -18.83 29.99 1.48
CA GLU A 214 -19.78 30.38 2.51
C GLU A 214 -21.10 29.56 2.44
N LYS A 215 -21.63 29.32 1.26
CA LYS A 215 -22.82 28.48 1.05
C LYS A 215 -22.64 27.03 1.50
N GLN A 216 -21.44 26.50 1.32
CA GLN A 216 -21.09 25.14 1.72
C GLN A 216 -20.91 25.06 3.24
N ALA A 217 -20.26 26.06 3.84
CA ALA A 217 -20.04 26.15 5.28
C ALA A 217 -21.34 26.21 6.08
N GLN A 218 -22.40 26.84 5.56
CA GLN A 218 -23.73 26.91 6.19
C GLN A 218 -24.37 25.54 6.43
N ARG A 219 -23.97 24.50 5.70
CA ARG A 219 -24.47 23.13 5.87
C ARG A 219 -23.70 22.33 6.92
N ILE A 220 -22.61 22.88 7.44
CA ILE A 220 -21.72 22.18 8.36
C ILE A 220 -22.03 22.63 9.80
N LYS A 221 -22.27 21.65 10.68
CA LYS A 221 -22.46 21.86 12.12
C LYS A 221 -21.25 21.35 12.88
N VAL A 222 -20.60 22.25 13.62
CA VAL A 222 -19.48 21.92 14.50
C VAL A 222 -20.01 21.44 15.85
N GLN A 223 -19.57 20.27 16.29
CA GLN A 223 -19.92 19.64 17.56
C GLN A 223 -18.64 19.43 18.38
N LEU A 224 -18.34 20.36 19.27
CA LEU A 224 -17.19 20.32 20.16
C LEU A 224 -17.62 20.44 21.62
N SER A 225 -16.97 19.67 22.48
CA SER A 225 -17.05 19.87 23.93
C SER A 225 -16.42 21.21 24.33
N ARG A 226 -16.96 21.87 25.40
CA ARG A 226 -16.53 23.22 25.78
C ARG A 226 -15.09 23.32 26.31
N ASP A 227 -14.58 22.25 26.92
CA ASP A 227 -13.30 22.26 27.66
C ASP A 227 -12.34 21.20 27.09
N LEU A 228 -12.05 21.28 25.78
CA LEU A 228 -11.04 20.42 25.17
C LEU A 228 -9.62 20.94 25.52
N PRO A 229 -8.69 20.06 25.94
CA PRO A 229 -7.30 20.43 26.12
C PRO A 229 -6.64 20.75 24.77
N LEU A 230 -5.45 21.36 24.81
CA LEU A 230 -4.56 21.42 23.67
C LEU A 230 -4.11 20.00 23.33
N ILE A 231 -3.95 19.73 22.05
CA ILE A 231 -3.46 18.48 21.50
C ILE A 231 -2.18 18.72 20.71
N ARG A 232 -1.30 17.70 20.66
CA ARG A 232 -0.03 17.80 19.95
C ARG A 232 -0.07 16.99 18.69
N ILE A 233 -0.38 17.61 17.56
CA ILE A 233 -0.47 17.01 16.23
C ILE A 233 0.02 17.99 15.15
N ASP A 234 0.18 17.50 13.91
CA ASP A 234 0.43 18.40 12.78
C ASP A 234 -0.88 19.07 12.32
N MET A 235 -1.03 20.35 12.67
CA MET A 235 -2.21 21.13 12.32
C MET A 235 -2.42 21.24 10.81
N GLY A 236 -1.34 21.34 10.03
CA GLY A 236 -1.42 21.48 8.57
C GLY A 236 -1.97 20.19 7.91
N PHE A 237 -1.42 19.04 8.27
CA PHE A 237 -1.90 17.76 7.74
C PHE A 237 -3.33 17.46 8.19
N THR A 238 -3.64 17.75 9.45
CA THR A 238 -4.96 17.45 10.01
C THR A 238 -6.04 18.34 9.44
N SER A 239 -5.80 19.66 9.33
CA SER A 239 -6.76 20.58 8.72
C SER A 239 -6.99 20.28 7.23
N GLN A 240 -5.94 19.91 6.49
CA GLN A 240 -6.06 19.52 5.09
C GLN A 240 -6.81 18.18 4.93
N ALA A 241 -6.59 17.22 5.84
CA ALA A 241 -7.35 15.96 5.86
C ALA A 241 -8.84 16.23 6.11
N LEU A 242 -9.18 17.03 7.13
CA LEU A 242 -10.56 17.44 7.42
C LEU A 242 -11.20 18.17 6.24
N TYR A 243 -10.48 19.08 5.61
CA TYR A 243 -10.96 19.77 4.41
C TYR A 243 -11.31 18.79 3.28
N ASN A 244 -10.46 17.78 3.01
CA ASN A 244 -10.75 16.76 2.02
C ASN A 244 -11.99 15.91 2.38
N LEU A 245 -12.17 15.58 3.65
CA LEU A 245 -13.36 14.87 4.13
C LEU A 245 -14.63 15.72 3.99
N LEU A 246 -14.57 17.00 4.35
CA LEU A 246 -15.68 17.94 4.19
C LEU A 246 -16.08 18.13 2.73
N GLN A 247 -15.10 18.26 1.82
CA GLN A 247 -15.35 18.33 0.38
C GLN A 247 -16.03 17.08 -0.16
N ASN A 248 -15.62 15.90 0.34
CA ASN A 248 -16.30 14.65 -0.01
C ASN A 248 -17.74 14.63 0.52
N ALA A 249 -17.97 15.05 1.76
CA ALA A 249 -19.29 15.13 2.36
C ALA A 249 -20.21 16.11 1.60
N ILE A 250 -19.71 17.25 1.14
CA ILE A 250 -20.46 18.20 0.30
C ILE A 250 -20.79 17.61 -1.06
N THR A 251 -19.85 16.93 -1.67
CA THR A 251 -20.00 16.39 -3.04
C THR A 251 -20.91 15.16 -3.07
N TYR A 252 -20.83 14.30 -2.05
CA TYR A 252 -21.45 12.98 -2.05
C TYR A 252 -22.47 12.76 -0.91
N GLY A 253 -22.45 13.61 0.10
CA GLY A 253 -23.31 13.51 1.29
C GLY A 253 -24.76 13.99 1.13
N GLY A 254 -25.21 14.23 -0.14
CA GLY A 254 -26.57 14.73 -0.41
C GLY A 254 -26.76 16.17 0.05
N GLU A 255 -28.01 16.59 0.29
CA GLU A 255 -28.36 17.94 0.73
C GLU A 255 -28.47 18.10 2.26
N GLY A 256 -28.23 17.02 3.02
CA GLY A 256 -28.35 17.00 4.46
C GLY A 256 -27.29 17.83 5.20
N VAL A 257 -27.45 17.91 6.52
CA VAL A 257 -26.48 18.54 7.43
C VAL A 257 -25.24 17.65 7.54
N ILE A 258 -24.07 18.26 7.46
CA ILE A 258 -22.79 17.62 7.71
C ILE A 258 -22.35 17.95 9.12
N ASN A 259 -22.02 16.94 9.94
CA ASN A 259 -21.51 17.18 11.29
C ASN A 259 -20.01 16.93 11.32
N ILE A 260 -19.28 17.85 11.93
CA ILE A 260 -17.85 17.72 12.23
C ILE A 260 -17.64 17.87 13.73
N GLY A 261 -16.82 17.01 14.31
CA GLY A 261 -16.58 17.06 15.75
C GLY A 261 -15.29 16.36 16.12
N ALA A 262 -15.02 16.34 17.44
CA ALA A 262 -13.85 15.69 18.00
C ALA A 262 -14.18 15.07 19.36
N ASP A 263 -13.65 13.88 19.59
CA ASP A 263 -13.66 13.16 20.86
C ASP A 263 -12.22 12.83 21.27
N LEU A 264 -11.93 12.98 22.57
CA LEU A 264 -10.60 12.73 23.13
C LEU A 264 -10.68 11.61 24.16
N TYR A 265 -9.83 10.59 24.01
CA TYR A 265 -9.73 9.50 24.98
C TYR A 265 -8.41 8.72 24.87
N ASN A 266 -7.89 8.29 25.99
CA ASN A 266 -6.76 7.34 26.08
C ASN A 266 -5.52 7.69 25.25
N GLY A 267 -5.16 8.98 25.12
CA GLY A 267 -3.99 9.43 24.36
C GLY A 267 -4.24 9.50 22.84
N TYR A 268 -5.49 9.52 22.41
CA TYR A 268 -5.90 9.70 21.02
C TYR A 268 -6.94 10.81 20.90
N VAL A 269 -6.95 11.45 19.72
CA VAL A 269 -8.03 12.31 19.28
C VAL A 269 -8.71 11.67 18.08
N ASP A 270 -10.03 11.56 18.13
CA ASP A 270 -10.90 11.18 17.04
C ASP A 270 -11.57 12.41 16.46
N LEU A 271 -11.14 12.83 15.27
CA LEU A 271 -11.77 13.92 14.53
C LEU A 271 -12.68 13.31 13.46
N TYR A 272 -13.96 13.56 13.49
CA TYR A 272 -14.91 12.94 12.60
C TYR A 272 -15.67 13.92 11.71
N VAL A 273 -16.00 13.47 10.50
CA VAL A 273 -16.92 14.11 9.56
C VAL A 273 -18.01 13.12 9.20
N LYS A 274 -19.27 13.48 9.51
CA LYS A 274 -20.46 12.66 9.28
C LYS A 274 -21.37 13.33 8.27
N ASP A 275 -21.71 12.62 7.19
CA ASP A 275 -22.69 13.02 6.20
C ASP A 275 -23.96 12.15 6.24
N GLN A 276 -24.98 12.57 5.48
CA GLN A 276 -26.26 11.88 5.33
C GLN A 276 -26.50 11.42 3.88
N GLY A 277 -25.43 11.11 3.17
CA GLY A 277 -25.48 10.68 1.78
C GLY A 277 -25.98 9.24 1.60
N ARG A 278 -25.77 8.74 0.41
CA ARG A 278 -26.20 7.38 0.04
C ARG A 278 -25.38 6.25 0.68
N GLY A 279 -24.29 6.59 1.38
CA GLY A 279 -23.35 5.62 1.91
C GLY A 279 -22.56 4.89 0.83
N LEU A 280 -21.87 3.83 1.24
CA LEU A 280 -21.05 2.95 0.40
C LEU A 280 -21.45 1.51 0.65
N ASP A 281 -21.33 0.68 -0.37
CA ASP A 281 -21.37 -0.77 -0.19
C ASP A 281 -20.04 -1.30 0.38
N GLU A 282 -20.03 -2.55 0.81
CA GLU A 282 -18.87 -3.18 1.45
C GLU A 282 -17.65 -3.25 0.52
N GLN A 283 -17.87 -3.48 -0.78
CA GLN A 283 -16.78 -3.56 -1.76
C GLN A 283 -16.14 -2.19 -2.03
N ASP A 284 -16.96 -1.14 -2.10
CA ASP A 284 -16.51 0.23 -2.26
C ASP A 284 -15.80 0.73 -0.99
N ALA A 285 -16.33 0.41 0.21
CA ALA A 285 -15.76 0.81 1.49
C ALA A 285 -14.31 0.29 1.68
N LEU A 286 -14.02 -0.92 1.23
CA LEU A 286 -12.68 -1.51 1.29
C LEU A 286 -11.66 -0.80 0.39
N LYS A 287 -12.12 -0.15 -0.69
CA LYS A 287 -11.26 0.42 -1.73
C LYS A 287 -11.25 1.96 -1.73
N VAL A 288 -12.12 2.60 -0.96
CA VAL A 288 -12.32 4.05 -1.03
C VAL A 288 -11.06 4.87 -0.70
N PHE A 289 -10.13 4.28 0.04
CA PHE A 289 -8.83 4.88 0.35
C PHE A 289 -7.72 4.52 -0.66
N ASP A 290 -8.02 3.64 -1.62
CA ASP A 290 -7.07 3.31 -2.68
C ASP A 290 -6.89 4.52 -3.60
N LYS A 291 -5.66 4.71 -4.05
CA LYS A 291 -5.32 5.78 -4.99
C LYS A 291 -6.16 5.63 -6.25
N PHE A 292 -6.76 6.75 -6.70
CA PHE A 292 -7.55 6.82 -7.95
C PHE A 292 -8.85 6.01 -7.94
N TYR A 293 -9.20 5.41 -6.82
CA TYR A 293 -10.44 4.69 -6.70
C TYR A 293 -11.63 5.66 -6.72
N ARG A 294 -12.65 5.28 -7.48
CA ARG A 294 -13.93 5.99 -7.56
C ARG A 294 -15.05 4.96 -7.65
N ALA A 295 -16.00 5.06 -6.74
CA ALA A 295 -17.17 4.17 -6.78
C ALA A 295 -17.98 4.40 -8.07
N PRO A 296 -18.44 3.32 -8.73
CA PRO A 296 -19.18 3.40 -9.99
C PRO A 296 -20.44 4.27 -9.90
N GLY A 297 -20.80 4.95 -11.00
CA GLY A 297 -22.03 5.76 -11.08
C GLY A 297 -22.00 7.07 -10.29
N ARG A 298 -20.85 7.57 -9.84
CA ARG A 298 -20.72 8.89 -9.21
C ARG A 298 -20.46 9.98 -10.23
N LYS A 299 -21.05 11.19 -9.99
CA LYS A 299 -20.85 12.37 -10.85
C LYS A 299 -19.35 12.67 -11.00
N ALA A 300 -18.97 13.15 -12.19
CA ALA A 300 -17.59 13.55 -12.48
C ALA A 300 -17.15 14.66 -11.51
N GLY A 301 -16.07 14.41 -10.78
CA GLY A 301 -15.54 15.39 -9.84
C GLY A 301 -14.34 14.85 -9.03
N GLY A 302 -13.12 14.97 -9.59
CA GLY A 302 -11.88 14.67 -8.88
C GLY A 302 -11.21 13.36 -9.27
N ILE A 303 -9.88 13.34 -9.10
CA ILE A 303 -8.96 12.28 -9.57
C ILE A 303 -9.01 11.02 -8.67
N GLY A 304 -9.75 11.04 -7.53
CA GLY A 304 -9.73 9.94 -6.57
C GLY A 304 -8.48 9.92 -5.68
N LEU A 305 -7.86 11.08 -5.44
CA LEU A 305 -6.68 11.21 -4.57
C LEU A 305 -7.02 11.70 -3.16
N GLY A 306 -8.15 12.39 -2.97
CA GLY A 306 -8.45 13.07 -1.71
C GLY A 306 -8.41 12.14 -0.49
N LEU A 307 -9.07 10.98 -0.55
CA LEU A 307 -9.11 10.03 0.56
C LEU A 307 -7.77 9.29 0.75
N ALA A 308 -7.03 9.04 -0.33
CA ALA A 308 -5.68 8.48 -0.24
C ALA A 308 -4.71 9.46 0.45
N VAL A 309 -4.84 10.77 0.18
CA VAL A 309 -4.08 11.82 0.89
C VAL A 309 -4.48 11.88 2.37
N VAL A 310 -5.79 11.81 2.69
CA VAL A 310 -6.27 11.73 4.08
C VAL A 310 -5.61 10.57 4.83
N LYS A 311 -5.65 9.38 4.25
CA LYS A 311 -4.99 8.19 4.81
C LYS A 311 -3.50 8.42 5.04
N GLY A 312 -2.79 8.94 4.04
CA GLY A 312 -1.37 9.20 4.16
C GLY A 312 -1.01 10.25 5.22
N PHE A 313 -1.82 11.29 5.41
CA PHE A 313 -1.62 12.28 6.47
C PHE A 313 -1.85 11.73 7.87
N CYS A 314 -2.81 10.79 8.03
CA CYS A 314 -2.99 10.07 9.29
C CYS A 314 -1.80 9.14 9.58
N GLU A 315 -1.40 8.34 8.60
CA GLU A 315 -0.27 7.40 8.73
C GLU A 315 1.06 8.12 9.01
N ALA A 316 1.29 9.29 8.41
CA ALA A 316 2.47 10.12 8.67
C ALA A 316 2.54 10.64 10.12
N GLN A 317 1.41 10.71 10.81
CA GLN A 317 1.29 11.08 12.22
C GLN A 317 1.19 9.86 13.16
N GLY A 318 1.36 8.64 12.63
CA GLY A 318 1.25 7.39 13.41
C GLY A 318 -0.19 6.99 13.74
N GLY A 319 -1.18 7.61 13.09
CA GLY A 319 -2.60 7.32 13.23
C GLY A 319 -3.19 6.55 12.06
N GLU A 320 -4.51 6.47 12.02
CA GLU A 320 -5.28 5.82 10.96
C GLU A 320 -6.56 6.59 10.64
N VAL A 321 -7.12 6.36 9.45
CA VAL A 321 -8.46 6.82 9.09
C VAL A 321 -9.44 5.65 9.13
N ARG A 322 -10.58 5.83 9.77
CA ARG A 322 -11.67 4.85 9.86
C ARG A 322 -12.87 5.32 9.07
N LEU A 323 -13.64 4.37 8.55
CA LEU A 323 -14.89 4.62 7.83
C LEU A 323 -15.98 3.71 8.39
N GLU A 324 -17.07 4.34 8.81
CA GLU A 324 -18.33 3.68 9.13
C GLU A 324 -19.35 4.12 8.09
N THR A 325 -19.97 3.17 7.40
CA THR A 325 -20.92 3.46 6.33
C THR A 325 -21.92 2.33 6.16
N GLU A 326 -23.15 2.70 5.83
CA GLU A 326 -24.19 1.76 5.40
C GLU A 326 -24.91 2.36 4.19
N PRO A 327 -25.30 1.56 3.19
CA PRO A 327 -26.10 2.05 2.07
C PRO A 327 -27.35 2.77 2.54
N GLY A 328 -27.53 4.01 2.09
CA GLY A 328 -28.67 4.87 2.42
C GLY A 328 -28.56 5.62 3.74
N LYS A 329 -27.52 5.43 4.56
CA LYS A 329 -27.35 6.09 5.87
C LYS A 329 -26.20 7.09 5.95
N GLY A 330 -25.48 7.32 4.84
CA GLY A 330 -24.32 8.21 4.77
C GLY A 330 -23.03 7.56 5.22
N CYS A 331 -22.01 8.40 5.48
CA CYS A 331 -20.69 7.98 5.90
C CYS A 331 -20.24 8.74 7.15
N ILE A 332 -19.45 8.08 8.00
CA ILE A 332 -18.69 8.71 9.08
C ILE A 332 -17.22 8.37 8.81
N PHE A 333 -16.44 9.39 8.50
CA PHE A 333 -14.99 9.29 8.39
C PHE A 333 -14.36 9.83 9.66
N THR A 334 -13.49 9.05 10.30
CA THR A 334 -12.84 9.40 11.56
C THR A 334 -11.32 9.35 11.38
N LEU A 335 -10.65 10.45 11.67
CA LEU A 335 -9.19 10.53 11.81
C LEU A 335 -8.85 10.12 13.24
N HIS A 336 -8.26 8.94 13.44
CA HIS A 336 -7.81 8.43 14.72
C HIS A 336 -6.32 8.71 14.87
N LEU A 337 -5.94 9.76 15.63
CA LEU A 337 -4.58 10.25 15.75
C LEU A 337 -4.06 10.11 17.18
N PRO A 338 -2.86 9.56 17.38
CA PRO A 338 -2.21 9.58 18.70
C PRO A 338 -1.83 11.03 19.05
N THR A 339 -2.08 11.42 20.29
CA THR A 339 -1.77 12.78 20.73
C THR A 339 -1.43 12.83 22.22
N GLU A 340 -0.58 13.79 22.56
CA GLU A 340 -0.41 14.25 23.94
C GLU A 340 -1.43 15.36 24.18
N THR A 341 -1.87 15.51 25.43
CA THR A 341 -2.83 16.55 25.80
C THR A 341 -2.30 17.41 26.94
N THR A 342 -2.55 18.71 26.91
CA THR A 342 -2.22 19.63 28.00
C THR A 342 -3.24 20.76 28.09
N TYR A 343 -3.37 21.36 29.27
CA TYR A 343 -4.19 22.56 29.42
C TYR A 343 -3.30 23.82 29.44
N ILE A 344 -3.81 24.93 28.90
CA ILE A 344 -3.08 26.21 28.76
C ILE A 344 -2.44 26.67 30.09
N ASN A 345 -3.05 26.36 31.21
CA ASN A 345 -2.52 26.70 32.55
C ASN A 345 -1.28 25.87 32.96
N GLN A 346 -1.00 24.75 32.30
CA GLN A 346 0.14 23.88 32.57
C GLN A 346 1.36 24.27 31.74
N LEU A 347 1.17 24.78 30.52
CA LEU A 347 2.26 25.25 29.64
C LEU A 347 2.99 26.52 30.15
N LYS A 348 2.39 27.26 31.09
CA LYS A 348 3.04 28.46 31.68
C LYS A 348 4.03 28.12 32.81
N ASN A 349 4.14 26.86 33.19
CA ASN A 349 4.97 26.38 34.32
C ASN A 349 6.17 25.54 33.86
N GLU A 350 6.37 25.32 32.58
CA GLU A 350 7.59 24.79 31.94
C GLU A 350 8.37 25.91 31.24
#